data_97912bb82c1e684d5f3777f30b94b27b
#
_entry.id   97912bb82c1e684d5f3777f30b94b27b
#
_cell.length_a   1.000
_cell.length_b   1.000
_cell.length_c   1.000
_cell.angle_alpha   90.00
_cell.angle_beta   90.00
_cell.angle_gamma   90.00
#
_symmetry.space_group_name_H-M   'P 1'
#
loop_
_entity.id
_entity.type
_entity.pdbx_description
1 polymer ?
#
loop_
_entity_poly.entity_id
_entity_poly.type
_entity_poly.pdbx_seq_one_letter_code
_entity_poly.pdbx_strand_id
1 'polypeptide(L)'
;MPTRPRAPSLPDADRTPAARLSESPIHGILGYQLAQASIVTDQVFETQLGRPGELRKVEFTVLALVHGNPDVTARQLARALAVTPPNIAIWLERLVSRGLVTRERSAQDARVQHIRSTPAGARLVERAVHQLMQAEAEVLASLSSAERAMLVELLHKVAMARRR
;
A
#
# COMPACT_ATOMS: atom_id res chain seq x y z
N MET A 1 12.13 -45.43 30.61
CA MET A 1 12.20 -44.32 29.63
C MET A 1 11.66 -43.08 30.33
N PRO A 2 12.46 -42.04 30.61
CA PRO A 2 11.96 -40.80 31.21
C PRO A 2 11.15 -40.00 30.20
N THR A 3 9.91 -39.69 30.52
CA THR A 3 9.01 -38.81 29.78
C THR A 3 9.61 -37.41 29.75
N ARG A 4 9.90 -36.94 28.52
CA ARG A 4 10.36 -35.58 28.26
C ARG A 4 9.28 -34.59 28.74
N PRO A 5 9.60 -33.60 29.58
CA PRO A 5 8.61 -32.63 30.01
C PRO A 5 8.07 -31.87 28.78
N ARG A 6 6.74 -31.82 28.67
CA ARG A 6 6.02 -31.04 27.63
C ARG A 6 6.37 -29.57 27.84
N ALA A 7 7.01 -28.92 26.84
CA ALA A 7 7.28 -27.52 26.87
C ALA A 7 5.97 -26.75 27.11
N PRO A 8 5.96 -25.68 27.93
CA PRO A 8 4.78 -24.87 28.17
C PRO A 8 4.27 -24.36 26.81
N SER A 9 2.97 -24.55 26.58
CA SER A 9 2.31 -23.97 25.41
C SER A 9 2.40 -22.45 25.52
N LEU A 10 3.13 -21.83 24.58
CA LEU A 10 3.14 -20.37 24.45
C LEU A 10 1.71 -19.86 24.28
N PRO A 11 1.37 -18.67 24.83
CA PRO A 11 0.09 -18.05 24.56
C PRO A 11 -0.14 -17.93 23.06
N ASP A 12 -1.37 -18.09 22.59
CA ASP A 12 -1.71 -18.01 21.16
C ASP A 12 -1.33 -16.65 20.54
N ALA A 13 -1.14 -15.62 21.34
CA ALA A 13 -0.71 -14.29 20.94
C ALA A 13 0.70 -14.24 20.30
N ASP A 14 1.56 -15.21 20.58
CA ASP A 14 2.94 -15.25 20.07
C ASP A 14 3.12 -16.28 18.93
N ARG A 15 2.06 -16.55 18.20
CA ARG A 15 2.09 -17.49 17.07
C ARG A 15 1.68 -16.84 15.77
N THR A 16 2.37 -17.20 14.68
CA THR A 16 1.97 -16.78 13.35
C THR A 16 0.53 -17.23 13.04
N PRO A 17 -0.28 -16.40 12.36
CA PRO A 17 -1.66 -16.73 11.98
C PRO A 17 -1.76 -18.03 11.16
N ALA A 18 -0.81 -18.24 10.25
CA ALA A 18 -0.67 -19.49 9.48
C ALA A 18 0.48 -20.32 10.02
N ALA A 19 0.39 -21.65 9.88
CA ALA A 19 1.38 -22.63 10.34
C ALA A 19 1.67 -22.64 11.86
N ARG A 20 1.14 -21.68 12.63
CA ARG A 20 1.26 -21.58 14.11
C ARG A 20 2.71 -21.70 14.63
N LEU A 21 3.65 -21.10 13.92
CA LEU A 21 5.05 -21.05 14.36
C LEU A 21 5.19 -20.04 15.50
N SER A 22 6.10 -20.31 16.44
CA SER A 22 6.41 -19.32 17.49
C SER A 22 7.11 -18.10 16.88
N GLU A 23 6.57 -16.92 17.12
CA GLU A 23 7.15 -15.64 16.73
C GLU A 23 7.69 -14.83 17.93
N SER A 24 7.72 -15.47 19.11
CA SER A 24 8.20 -14.86 20.36
C SER A 24 9.51 -14.08 20.23
N PRO A 25 10.54 -14.53 19.47
CA PRO A 25 11.80 -13.78 19.34
C PRO A 25 11.67 -12.47 18.56
N ILE A 26 10.65 -12.35 17.70
CA ILE A 26 10.50 -11.23 16.75
C ILE A 26 9.15 -10.51 16.89
N HIS A 27 8.29 -10.98 17.78
CA HIS A 27 6.94 -10.44 17.98
C HIS A 27 6.94 -8.92 18.25
N GLY A 28 7.88 -8.43 19.04
CA GLY A 28 8.04 -7.00 19.37
C GLY A 28 8.67 -6.15 18.25
N ILE A 29 9.06 -6.74 17.11
CA ILE A 29 9.68 -6.01 16.00
C ILE A 29 8.59 -5.41 15.11
N LEU A 30 8.43 -4.08 15.12
CA LEU A 30 7.41 -3.39 14.34
C LEU A 30 7.48 -3.73 12.84
N GLY A 31 8.68 -3.79 12.24
CA GLY A 31 8.85 -4.14 10.84
C GLY A 31 8.33 -5.54 10.50
N TYR A 32 8.48 -6.50 11.42
CA TYR A 32 7.91 -7.82 11.28
C TYR A 32 6.37 -7.79 11.31
N GLN A 33 5.78 -7.07 12.27
CA GLN A 33 4.32 -6.94 12.36
C GLN A 33 3.72 -6.26 11.14
N LEU A 34 4.38 -5.22 10.61
CA LEU A 34 3.98 -4.57 9.37
C LEU A 34 4.02 -5.53 8.18
N ALA A 35 5.06 -6.38 8.09
CA ALA A 35 5.16 -7.38 7.03
C ALA A 35 4.03 -8.42 7.13
N GLN A 36 3.71 -8.91 8.33
CA GLN A 36 2.60 -9.84 8.54
C GLN A 36 1.24 -9.21 8.21
N ALA A 37 1.01 -7.98 8.66
CA ALA A 37 -0.23 -7.27 8.39
C ALA A 37 -0.42 -6.96 6.89
N SER A 38 0.68 -6.68 6.17
CA SER A 38 0.62 -6.39 4.73
C SER A 38 0.13 -7.57 3.90
N ILE A 39 0.32 -8.81 4.35
CA ILE A 39 -0.16 -10.01 3.66
C ILE A 39 -1.69 -9.93 3.47
N VAL A 40 -2.41 -9.51 4.51
CA VAL A 40 -3.88 -9.40 4.48
C VAL A 40 -4.31 -8.31 3.49
N THR A 41 -3.75 -7.12 3.60
CA THR A 41 -4.11 -5.98 2.73
C THR A 41 -3.68 -6.20 1.28
N ASP A 42 -2.57 -6.91 1.05
CA ASP A 42 -2.12 -7.28 -0.29
C ASP A 42 -3.08 -8.29 -0.94
N GLN A 43 -3.59 -9.27 -0.20
CA GLN A 43 -4.61 -10.20 -0.68
C GLN A 43 -5.92 -9.46 -1.04
N VAL A 44 -6.34 -8.50 -0.22
CA VAL A 44 -7.52 -7.64 -0.53
C VAL A 44 -7.28 -6.90 -1.83
N PHE A 45 -6.14 -6.23 -1.98
CA PHE A 45 -5.80 -5.50 -3.20
C PHE A 45 -5.83 -6.41 -4.44
N GLU A 46 -5.14 -7.55 -4.38
CA GLU A 46 -5.07 -8.49 -5.51
C GLU A 46 -6.46 -9.04 -5.91
N THR A 47 -7.32 -9.29 -4.93
CA THR A 47 -8.66 -9.82 -5.20
C THR A 47 -9.60 -8.75 -5.75
N GLN A 48 -9.54 -7.53 -5.20
CA GLN A 48 -10.49 -6.47 -5.56
C GLN A 48 -10.08 -5.68 -6.81
N LEU A 49 -8.79 -5.47 -7.02
CA LEU A 49 -8.27 -4.58 -8.06
C LEU A 49 -7.17 -5.22 -8.92
N GLY A 50 -6.23 -5.93 -8.30
CA GLY A 50 -5.04 -6.41 -8.99
C GLY A 50 -5.39 -7.32 -10.15
N ARG A 51 -6.03 -8.42 -9.88
CA ARG A 51 -6.44 -9.41 -10.90
C ARG A 51 -7.56 -8.90 -11.81
N PRO A 52 -8.70 -8.37 -11.31
CA PRO A 52 -9.79 -7.91 -12.17
C PRO A 52 -9.40 -6.75 -13.08
N GLY A 53 -8.52 -5.86 -12.60
CA GLY A 53 -8.11 -4.65 -13.30
C GLY A 53 -6.76 -4.75 -14.01
N GLU A 54 -6.05 -5.88 -13.91
CA GLU A 54 -4.66 -6.03 -14.38
C GLU A 54 -3.78 -4.85 -13.90
N LEU A 55 -3.99 -4.41 -12.66
CA LEU A 55 -3.38 -3.22 -12.08
C LEU A 55 -2.46 -3.61 -10.93
N ARG A 56 -1.19 -3.28 -11.03
CA ARG A 56 -0.25 -3.52 -9.94
C ARG A 56 -0.49 -2.52 -8.80
N LYS A 57 -0.29 -2.96 -7.56
CA LYS A 57 -0.43 -2.11 -6.36
C LYS A 57 0.35 -0.79 -6.47
N VAL A 58 1.58 -0.85 -6.98
CA VAL A 58 2.40 0.35 -7.19
C VAL A 58 1.84 1.29 -8.27
N GLU A 59 1.25 0.74 -9.34
CA GLU A 59 0.61 1.53 -10.40
C GLU A 59 -0.65 2.24 -9.88
N PHE A 60 -1.46 1.53 -9.10
CA PHE A 60 -2.60 2.14 -8.40
C PHE A 60 -2.16 3.26 -7.45
N THR A 61 -1.12 3.02 -6.65
CA THR A 61 -0.58 4.03 -5.73
C THR A 61 -0.11 5.28 -6.48
N VAL A 62 0.61 5.11 -7.59
CA VAL A 62 1.04 6.23 -8.45
C VAL A 62 -0.17 6.98 -9.01
N LEU A 63 -1.16 6.25 -9.55
CA LEU A 63 -2.37 6.85 -10.10
C LEU A 63 -3.16 7.65 -9.04
N ALA A 64 -3.32 7.09 -7.84
CA ALA A 64 -4.01 7.75 -6.73
C ALA A 64 -3.28 9.03 -6.27
N LEU A 65 -1.93 8.98 -6.19
CA LEU A 65 -1.13 10.16 -5.88
C LEU A 65 -1.23 11.24 -6.97
N VAL A 66 -1.24 10.85 -8.25
CA VAL A 66 -1.44 11.78 -9.38
C VAL A 66 -2.84 12.41 -9.31
N HIS A 67 -3.87 11.62 -8.99
CA HIS A 67 -5.23 12.13 -8.86
C HIS A 67 -5.37 13.17 -7.75
N GLY A 68 -4.77 12.91 -6.59
CA GLY A 68 -4.83 13.81 -5.43
C GLY A 68 -3.88 15.02 -5.50
N ASN A 69 -2.98 15.08 -6.49
CA ASN A 69 -1.96 16.13 -6.60
C ASN A 69 -1.86 16.63 -8.05
N PRO A 70 -2.70 17.59 -8.45
CA PRO A 70 -2.60 18.21 -9.76
C PRO A 70 -1.18 18.73 -10.02
N ASP A 71 -0.68 18.53 -11.24
CA ASP A 71 0.64 18.99 -11.67
C ASP A 71 1.85 18.34 -10.97
N VAL A 72 1.66 17.17 -10.35
CA VAL A 72 2.76 16.41 -9.76
C VAL A 72 3.76 15.99 -10.84
N THR A 73 5.04 15.99 -10.48
CA THR A 73 6.13 15.54 -11.37
C THR A 73 6.58 14.10 -11.04
N ALA A 74 7.17 13.43 -12.01
CA ALA A 74 7.74 12.10 -11.82
C ALA A 74 8.81 12.08 -10.69
N ARG A 75 9.58 13.17 -10.55
CA ARG A 75 10.58 13.31 -9.48
C ARG A 75 9.93 13.37 -8.09
N GLN A 76 8.81 14.08 -7.96
CA GLN A 76 8.07 14.15 -6.70
C GLN A 76 7.48 12.78 -6.32
N LEU A 77 6.92 12.06 -7.30
CA LEU A 77 6.43 10.68 -7.10
C LEU A 77 7.54 9.72 -6.67
N ALA A 78 8.70 9.78 -7.33
CA ALA A 78 9.85 8.95 -6.98
C ALA A 78 10.30 9.19 -5.52
N ARG A 79 10.37 10.47 -5.10
CA ARG A 79 10.71 10.83 -3.72
C ARG A 79 9.63 10.40 -2.72
N ALA A 80 8.36 10.62 -3.02
CA ALA A 80 7.25 10.25 -2.15
C ALA A 80 7.21 8.74 -1.89
N LEU A 81 7.49 7.93 -2.91
CA LEU A 81 7.45 6.48 -2.84
C LEU A 81 8.79 5.83 -2.48
N ALA A 82 9.86 6.63 -2.32
CA ALA A 82 11.21 6.16 -2.05
C ALA A 82 11.71 5.13 -3.08
N VAL A 83 11.43 5.38 -4.37
CA VAL A 83 11.82 4.51 -5.49
C VAL A 83 12.70 5.27 -6.48
N THR A 84 13.37 4.52 -7.35
CA THR A 84 14.24 5.12 -8.37
C THR A 84 13.41 5.78 -9.49
N PRO A 85 13.89 6.87 -10.10
CA PRO A 85 13.20 7.50 -11.23
C PRO A 85 12.88 6.57 -12.39
N PRO A 86 13.74 5.61 -12.80
CA PRO A 86 13.39 4.62 -13.81
C PRO A 86 12.13 3.80 -13.49
N ASN A 87 11.95 3.39 -12.24
CA ASN A 87 10.76 2.64 -11.84
C ASN A 87 9.48 3.47 -12.02
N ILE A 88 9.51 4.73 -11.60
CA ILE A 88 8.39 5.65 -11.82
C ILE A 88 8.11 5.84 -13.31
N ALA A 89 9.15 5.98 -14.15
CA ALA A 89 8.97 6.13 -15.60
C ALA A 89 8.21 4.94 -16.19
N ILE A 90 8.59 3.70 -15.85
CA ILE A 90 7.94 2.47 -16.32
C ILE A 90 6.46 2.44 -15.90
N TRP A 91 6.16 2.75 -14.63
CA TRP A 91 4.77 2.73 -14.14
C TRP A 91 3.92 3.83 -14.77
N LEU A 92 4.48 5.02 -14.96
CA LEU A 92 3.80 6.11 -15.68
C LEU A 92 3.54 5.77 -17.13
N GLU A 93 4.48 5.13 -17.83
CA GLU A 93 4.26 4.70 -19.22
C GLU A 93 3.10 3.71 -19.33
N ARG A 94 3.01 2.75 -18.41
CA ARG A 94 1.87 1.81 -18.36
C ARG A 94 0.55 2.52 -18.07
N LEU A 95 0.54 3.51 -17.19
CA LEU A 95 -0.67 4.29 -16.90
C LEU A 95 -1.06 5.18 -18.10
N VAL A 96 -0.09 5.76 -18.81
CA VAL A 96 -0.32 6.53 -20.04
C VAL A 96 -0.86 5.63 -21.14
N SER A 97 -0.26 4.46 -21.38
CA SER A 97 -0.72 3.53 -22.42
C SER A 97 -2.14 3.02 -22.19
N ARG A 98 -2.58 3.02 -20.92
CA ARG A 98 -3.96 2.68 -20.52
C ARG A 98 -4.91 3.89 -20.52
N GLY A 99 -4.44 5.07 -20.88
CA GLY A 99 -5.25 6.29 -20.90
C GLY A 99 -5.70 6.76 -19.50
N LEU A 100 -4.99 6.37 -18.44
CA LEU A 100 -5.33 6.72 -17.06
C LEU A 100 -4.67 8.01 -16.58
N VAL A 101 -3.53 8.36 -17.15
CA VAL A 101 -2.82 9.62 -16.91
C VAL A 101 -2.33 10.25 -18.21
N THR A 102 -2.11 11.56 -18.17
CA THR A 102 -1.48 12.33 -19.26
C THR A 102 -0.19 12.98 -18.77
N ARG A 103 0.70 13.31 -19.70
CA ARG A 103 1.90 14.12 -19.45
C ARG A 103 1.75 15.44 -20.19
N GLU A 104 1.86 16.54 -19.48
CA GLU A 104 1.76 17.89 -20.03
C GLU A 104 3.04 18.66 -19.73
N ARG A 105 3.53 19.43 -20.68
CA ARG A 105 4.65 20.35 -20.43
C ARG A 105 4.15 21.52 -19.60
N SER A 106 4.96 21.95 -18.63
CA SER A 106 4.66 23.15 -17.87
C SER A 106 4.68 24.38 -18.80
N ALA A 107 3.68 25.24 -18.65
CA ALA A 107 3.63 26.50 -19.36
C ALA A 107 4.72 27.48 -18.88
N GLN A 108 5.23 27.31 -17.64
CA GLN A 108 6.22 28.19 -17.03
C GLN A 108 7.67 27.70 -17.31
N ASP A 109 7.88 26.38 -17.43
CA ASP A 109 9.19 25.81 -17.72
C ASP A 109 9.03 24.53 -18.57
N ALA A 110 9.39 24.63 -19.84
CA ALA A 110 9.28 23.51 -20.79
C ALA A 110 10.12 22.26 -20.43
N ARG A 111 11.05 22.38 -19.46
CA ARG A 111 11.82 21.25 -18.94
C ARG A 111 11.04 20.43 -17.92
N VAL A 112 9.97 20.99 -17.37
CA VAL A 112 9.11 20.33 -16.36
C VAL A 112 7.94 19.68 -17.06
N GLN A 113 7.73 18.39 -16.77
CA GLN A 113 6.54 17.64 -17.16
C GLN A 113 5.66 17.41 -15.94
N HIS A 114 4.42 17.82 -16.04
CA HIS A 114 3.37 17.54 -15.08
C HIS A 114 2.62 16.28 -15.48
N ILE A 115 2.23 15.52 -14.48
CA ILE A 115 1.43 14.30 -14.64
C ILE A 115 0.04 14.62 -14.11
N ARG A 116 -1.00 14.31 -14.90
CA ARG A 116 -2.40 14.52 -14.52
C ARG A 116 -3.21 13.25 -14.74
N SER A 117 -4.18 13.00 -13.86
CA SER A 117 -5.14 11.94 -14.08
C SER A 117 -6.13 12.36 -15.17
N THR A 118 -6.47 11.41 -16.05
CA THR A 118 -7.58 11.58 -16.99
C THR A 118 -8.92 11.40 -16.27
N PRO A 119 -10.06 11.77 -16.88
CA PRO A 119 -11.37 11.44 -16.32
C PRO A 119 -11.58 9.93 -16.09
N ALA A 120 -10.96 9.08 -16.92
CA ALA A 120 -10.99 7.62 -16.74
C ALA A 120 -10.15 7.20 -15.51
N GLY A 121 -8.96 7.78 -15.35
CA GLY A 121 -8.10 7.56 -14.18
C GLY A 121 -8.77 8.01 -12.87
N ALA A 122 -9.36 9.20 -12.86
CA ALA A 122 -10.08 9.73 -11.70
C ALA A 122 -11.20 8.78 -11.27
N ARG A 123 -12.09 8.39 -12.19
CA ARG A 123 -13.17 7.45 -11.89
C ARG A 123 -12.67 6.07 -11.42
N LEU A 124 -11.52 5.61 -11.94
CA LEU A 124 -10.91 4.37 -11.46
C LEU A 124 -10.47 4.51 -10.00
N VAL A 125 -9.76 5.59 -9.65
CA VAL A 125 -9.29 5.83 -8.27
C VAL A 125 -10.46 5.90 -7.30
N GLU A 126 -11.49 6.70 -7.61
CA GLU A 126 -12.67 6.86 -6.76
C GLU A 126 -13.36 5.52 -6.46
N ARG A 127 -13.64 4.73 -7.51
CA ARG A 127 -14.24 3.40 -7.33
C ARG A 127 -13.34 2.44 -6.55
N ALA A 128 -12.04 2.42 -6.89
CA ALA A 128 -11.09 1.52 -6.27
C ALA A 128 -10.87 1.82 -4.79
N VAL A 129 -10.78 3.10 -4.40
CA VAL A 129 -10.68 3.49 -2.99
C VAL A 129 -11.91 3.00 -2.22
N HIS A 130 -13.11 3.22 -2.75
CA HIS A 130 -14.34 2.77 -2.10
C HIS A 130 -14.37 1.24 -1.94
N GLN A 131 -14.03 0.49 -3.00
CA GLN A 131 -13.99 -0.98 -2.96
C GLN A 131 -12.96 -1.51 -1.95
N LEU A 132 -11.76 -0.93 -1.93
CA LEU A 132 -10.71 -1.32 -0.99
C LEU A 132 -11.12 -1.04 0.45
N MET A 133 -11.66 0.15 0.74
CA MET A 133 -12.11 0.50 2.09
C MET A 133 -13.20 -0.44 2.61
N GLN A 134 -14.14 -0.85 1.76
CA GLN A 134 -15.16 -1.83 2.12
C GLN A 134 -14.56 -3.21 2.40
N ALA A 135 -13.75 -3.73 1.47
CA ALA A 135 -13.17 -5.05 1.61
C ALA A 135 -12.17 -5.15 2.78
N GLU A 136 -11.39 -4.08 3.03
CA GLU A 136 -10.53 -4.01 4.22
C GLU A 136 -11.36 -3.96 5.51
N ALA A 137 -12.49 -3.27 5.53
CA ALA A 137 -13.36 -3.24 6.70
C ALA A 137 -13.91 -4.63 7.06
N GLU A 138 -14.18 -5.47 6.06
CA GLU A 138 -14.64 -6.85 6.26
C GLU A 138 -13.54 -7.75 6.83
N VAL A 139 -12.35 -7.76 6.21
CA VAL A 139 -11.25 -8.62 6.67
C VAL A 139 -10.64 -8.16 8.00
N LEU A 140 -10.77 -6.88 8.33
CA LEU A 140 -10.32 -6.28 9.58
C LEU A 140 -11.47 -6.10 10.60
N ALA A 141 -12.51 -6.92 10.50
CA ALA A 141 -13.68 -6.85 11.39
C ALA A 141 -13.35 -7.13 12.87
N SER A 142 -12.20 -7.74 13.17
CA SER A 142 -11.66 -7.87 14.54
C SER A 142 -11.27 -6.54 15.18
N LEU A 143 -11.05 -5.50 14.37
CA LEU A 143 -10.77 -4.15 14.84
C LEU A 143 -12.04 -3.31 14.84
N SER A 144 -12.31 -2.62 15.94
CA SER A 144 -13.33 -1.57 15.98
C SER A 144 -12.98 -0.43 15.02
N SER A 145 -13.93 0.43 14.68
CA SER A 145 -13.69 1.62 13.86
C SER A 145 -12.65 2.57 14.46
N ALA A 146 -12.64 2.71 15.80
CA ALA A 146 -11.67 3.51 16.50
C ALA A 146 -10.25 2.93 16.42
N GLU A 147 -10.09 1.62 16.58
CA GLU A 147 -8.79 0.94 16.44
C GLU A 147 -8.25 1.02 15.02
N ARG A 148 -9.09 0.88 14.00
CA ARG A 148 -8.67 1.08 12.61
C ARG A 148 -8.21 2.51 12.34
N ALA A 149 -8.96 3.51 12.81
CA ALA A 149 -8.57 4.91 12.68
C ALA A 149 -7.23 5.20 13.38
N MET A 150 -7.06 4.69 14.60
CA MET A 150 -5.81 4.80 15.35
C MET A 150 -4.65 4.11 14.62
N LEU A 151 -4.86 2.92 14.07
CA LEU A 151 -3.84 2.19 13.32
C LEU A 151 -3.35 3.00 12.10
N VAL A 152 -4.28 3.57 11.32
CA VAL A 152 -3.93 4.43 10.17
C VAL A 152 -3.10 5.63 10.63
N GLU A 153 -3.49 6.30 11.72
CA GLU A 153 -2.75 7.43 12.27
C GLU A 153 -1.33 7.03 12.72
N LEU A 154 -1.20 5.91 13.44
CA LEU A 154 0.09 5.41 13.93
C LEU A 154 1.01 5.02 12.77
N LEU A 155 0.50 4.33 11.75
CA LEU A 155 1.25 3.99 10.55
C LEU A 155 1.71 5.24 9.80
N HIS A 156 0.87 6.28 9.72
CA HIS A 156 1.25 7.56 9.14
C HIS A 156 2.38 8.23 9.92
N LYS A 157 2.32 8.25 11.25
CA LYS A 157 3.41 8.76 12.12
C LYS A 157 4.73 8.01 11.89
N VAL A 158 4.67 6.68 11.76
CA VAL A 158 5.86 5.87 11.42
C VAL A 158 6.40 6.28 10.04
N ALA A 159 5.54 6.45 9.04
CA ALA A 159 5.96 6.88 7.70
C ALA A 159 6.61 8.28 7.70
N MET A 160 6.16 9.19 8.56
CA MET A 160 6.75 10.53 8.74
C MET A 160 8.15 10.52 9.36
N ALA A 161 8.57 9.41 9.97
CA ALA A 161 9.94 9.24 10.48
C ALA A 161 10.99 9.02 9.38
N ARG A 162 10.59 8.96 8.10
CA ARG A 162 11.55 8.90 6.98
C ARG A 162 12.46 10.12 7.03
N ARG A 163 13.76 9.87 7.14
CA ARG A 163 14.76 10.93 7.00
C ARG A 163 14.74 11.45 5.55
N ARG A 164 14.73 12.76 5.42
CA ARG A 164 14.79 13.46 4.12
C ARG A 164 16.13 13.27 3.45
#